data_f92d09a25f8b4fb6eb5e0af6e9980a85
#
_entry.id   f92d09a25f8b4fb6eb5e0af6e9980a85
#
_cell.length_a   1.000
_cell.length_b   1.000
_cell.length_c   1.000
_cell.angle_alpha   90.00
_cell.angle_beta   90.00
_cell.angle_gamma   90.00
#
_symmetry.space_group_name_H-M   'P 1'
#
loop_
_entity.id
_entity.type
_entity.pdbx_description
1 polymer ?
#
loop_
_entity_poly.entity_id
_entity_poly.type
_entity_poly.pdbx_seq_one_letter_code
_entity_poly.pdbx_strand_id
1 'polypeptide(L)'
;MKIKKQIKYIFGTAVFLAIAAVLLTLTTYVMRPTDKDFFRARVAGFYAEDRDSLDVVGFGSSALYRYLNSPLLWKQQGITSYGIATAAQPVYVIPSLIDEVEKTQSPQLYIIETRRFTDTDNEVIKENRLRQIADNMKVSWNRFKMVTELTEGFEDRLSYGFDLIKYHGNWENLTEESWEYLFNAKEHPLKGWSVNSRHKILSYLDVKDITGEIPITEKSEKELREIIEKCKKENIQVLFVATPWQVTEEEHQKDNYIKRIVEEAGFRFLDGNYYAEEMGLEYNVDFY
;
A
#
# COMPACT_ATOMS: atom_id res chain seq x y z
N MET A 1 33.84 41.31 -21.28
CA MET A 1 34.20 41.01 -19.86
C MET A 1 32.97 40.84 -18.97
N LYS A 2 31.93 41.67 -19.02
CA LYS A 2 30.71 41.60 -18.20
C LYS A 2 29.91 40.27 -18.39
N ILE A 3 29.72 39.80 -19.64
CA ILE A 3 28.95 38.60 -19.97
C ILE A 3 29.58 37.33 -19.34
N LYS A 4 30.92 37.17 -19.44
CA LYS A 4 31.60 36.02 -18.82
C LYS A 4 31.43 35.98 -17.29
N LYS A 5 31.41 37.18 -16.65
CA LYS A 5 31.19 37.29 -15.21
C LYS A 5 29.74 36.93 -14.83
N GLN A 6 28.75 37.34 -15.60
CA GLN A 6 27.34 36.99 -15.40
C GLN A 6 27.12 35.47 -15.56
N ILE A 7 27.68 34.87 -16.60
CA ILE A 7 27.60 33.40 -16.82
C ILE A 7 28.18 32.63 -15.61
N LYS A 8 29.33 33.09 -15.08
CA LYS A 8 29.95 32.47 -13.91
C LYS A 8 29.04 32.56 -12.66
N TYR A 9 28.37 33.69 -12.45
CA TYR A 9 27.43 33.83 -11.33
C TYR A 9 26.20 32.96 -11.51
N ILE A 10 25.59 32.91 -12.71
CA ILE A 10 24.45 32.06 -13.01
C ILE A 10 24.80 30.58 -12.77
N PHE A 11 25.97 30.15 -13.28
CA PHE A 11 26.44 28.79 -13.07
C PHE A 11 26.69 28.49 -11.59
N GLY A 12 27.36 29.40 -10.86
CA GLY A 12 27.59 29.22 -9.42
C GLY A 12 26.29 29.13 -8.61
N THR A 13 25.30 29.99 -8.94
CA THR A 13 23.98 29.95 -8.32
C THR A 13 23.25 28.62 -8.64
N ALA A 14 23.31 28.16 -9.89
CA ALA A 14 22.70 26.89 -10.28
C ALA A 14 23.33 25.70 -9.53
N VAL A 15 24.65 25.66 -9.43
CA VAL A 15 25.38 24.63 -8.65
C VAL A 15 25.01 24.69 -7.18
N PHE A 16 24.95 25.87 -6.58
CA PHE A 16 24.54 26.04 -5.18
C PHE A 16 23.12 25.52 -4.94
N LEU A 17 22.18 25.91 -5.81
CA LEU A 17 20.79 25.45 -5.70
C LEU A 17 20.66 23.92 -5.88
N ALA A 18 21.44 23.34 -6.78
CA ALA A 18 21.47 21.89 -6.98
C ALA A 18 21.99 21.17 -5.72
N ILE A 19 23.10 21.64 -5.14
CA ILE A 19 23.64 21.08 -3.90
C ILE A 19 22.63 21.25 -2.74
N ALA A 20 22.03 22.43 -2.62
CA ALA A 20 21.02 22.69 -1.58
C ALA A 20 19.80 21.76 -1.73
N ALA A 21 19.33 21.54 -2.96
CA ALA A 21 18.23 20.60 -3.24
C ALA A 21 18.59 19.15 -2.87
N VAL A 22 19.81 18.72 -3.22
CA VAL A 22 20.29 17.37 -2.83
C VAL A 22 20.35 17.24 -1.31
N LEU A 23 20.98 18.18 -0.61
CA LEU A 23 21.08 18.14 0.85
C LEU A 23 19.70 18.17 1.51
N LEU A 24 18.78 18.99 1.02
CA LEU A 24 17.41 19.03 1.53
C LEU A 24 16.69 17.70 1.33
N THR A 25 16.85 17.08 0.16
CA THR A 25 16.27 15.76 -0.12
C THR A 25 16.84 14.69 0.82
N LEU A 26 18.16 14.64 0.98
CA LEU A 26 18.82 13.69 1.88
C LEU A 26 18.36 13.87 3.33
N THR A 27 18.31 15.13 3.81
CA THR A 27 17.82 15.45 5.15
C THR A 27 16.36 15.00 5.33
N THR A 28 15.51 15.26 4.34
CA THR A 28 14.12 14.83 4.34
C THR A 28 14.00 13.31 4.50
N TYR A 29 14.79 12.54 3.77
CA TYR A 29 14.78 11.07 3.88
C TYR A 29 15.21 10.56 5.25
N VAL A 30 16.27 11.16 5.82
CA VAL A 30 16.79 10.78 7.15
C VAL A 30 15.79 11.10 8.24
N MET A 31 15.07 12.22 8.11
CA MET A 31 14.07 12.66 9.10
C MET A 31 12.76 11.87 9.09
N ARG A 32 12.51 11.04 8.08
CA ARG A 32 11.31 10.19 8.08
C ARG A 32 11.36 9.18 9.21
N PRO A 33 10.24 8.93 9.90
CA PRO A 33 10.19 7.90 10.95
C PRO A 33 10.57 6.51 10.43
N THR A 34 11.24 5.73 11.28
CA THR A 34 11.63 4.34 10.98
C THR A 34 10.88 3.32 11.81
N ASP A 35 10.01 3.78 12.73
CA ASP A 35 9.24 2.89 13.58
C ASP A 35 8.30 1.97 12.78
N LYS A 36 7.92 0.85 13.40
CA LYS A 36 7.08 -0.17 12.77
C LYS A 36 5.70 0.35 12.35
N ASP A 37 5.18 1.38 13.02
CA ASP A 37 3.84 1.93 12.76
C ASP A 37 3.84 2.85 11.52
N PHE A 38 5.03 3.25 11.06
CA PHE A 38 5.21 4.00 9.84
C PHE A 38 5.33 3.13 8.58
N PHE A 39 5.46 1.82 8.75
CA PHE A 39 5.52 0.83 7.66
C PHE A 39 6.69 0.99 6.68
N ARG A 40 7.75 1.70 7.07
CA ARG A 40 8.89 1.99 6.19
C ARG A 40 9.53 0.72 5.66
N ALA A 41 9.88 -0.22 6.52
CA ALA A 41 10.49 -1.47 6.11
C ALA A 41 9.62 -2.27 5.13
N ARG A 42 8.29 -2.23 5.32
CA ARG A 42 7.36 -2.99 4.47
C ARG A 42 7.15 -2.35 3.10
N VAL A 43 6.91 -1.05 3.05
CA VAL A 43 6.67 -0.36 1.77
C VAL A 43 7.97 -0.09 1.04
N ALA A 44 9.00 0.45 1.72
CA ALA A 44 10.29 0.70 1.10
C ALA A 44 11.06 -0.58 0.78
N GLY A 45 10.85 -1.65 1.55
CA GLY A 45 11.47 -2.95 1.32
C GLY A 45 11.14 -3.58 -0.03
N PHE A 46 9.98 -3.23 -0.61
CA PHE A 46 9.65 -3.63 -1.97
C PHE A 46 10.71 -3.21 -3.00
N TYR A 47 11.32 -2.05 -2.82
CA TYR A 47 12.34 -1.54 -3.74
C TYR A 47 13.71 -2.25 -3.64
N ALA A 48 13.87 -3.16 -2.69
CA ALA A 48 15.04 -4.00 -2.56
C ALA A 48 14.87 -5.36 -3.26
N GLU A 49 13.66 -5.68 -3.77
CA GLU A 49 13.44 -6.89 -4.55
C GLU A 49 14.18 -6.81 -5.88
N ASP A 50 14.74 -7.94 -6.30
CA ASP A 50 15.35 -8.07 -7.62
C ASP A 50 14.33 -7.80 -8.72
N ARG A 51 14.79 -7.27 -9.85
CA ARG A 51 13.91 -6.96 -10.97
C ARG A 51 13.24 -8.23 -11.50
N ASP A 52 11.93 -8.15 -11.77
CA ASP A 52 11.10 -9.23 -12.33
C ASP A 52 11.22 -10.56 -11.54
N SER A 53 11.31 -10.46 -10.21
CA SER A 53 11.48 -11.60 -9.30
C SER A 53 10.21 -12.04 -8.57
N LEU A 54 9.11 -11.31 -8.72
CA LEU A 54 7.86 -11.56 -8.01
C LEU A 54 6.79 -12.11 -8.96
N ASP A 55 6.24 -13.28 -8.61
CA ASP A 55 5.09 -13.87 -9.32
C ASP A 55 3.78 -13.21 -8.90
N VAL A 56 3.66 -12.80 -7.63
CA VAL A 56 2.45 -12.25 -7.04
C VAL A 56 2.75 -11.00 -6.23
N VAL A 57 1.97 -9.93 -6.42
CA VAL A 57 2.01 -8.74 -5.55
C VAL A 57 0.64 -8.46 -4.98
N GLY A 58 0.57 -8.26 -3.66
CA GLY A 58 -0.68 -7.97 -2.96
C GLY A 58 -0.76 -6.53 -2.46
N PHE A 59 -1.96 -5.92 -2.56
CA PHE A 59 -2.29 -4.61 -2.02
C PHE A 59 -3.48 -4.72 -1.07
N GLY A 60 -3.37 -4.08 0.08
CA GLY A 60 -4.45 -4.10 1.06
C GLY A 60 -4.07 -3.54 2.42
N SER A 61 -4.94 -3.79 3.37
CA SER A 61 -4.81 -3.32 4.74
C SER A 61 -4.03 -4.29 5.64
N SER A 62 -4.22 -4.14 6.95
CA SER A 62 -3.68 -5.08 7.94
C SER A 62 -4.16 -6.52 7.73
N ALA A 63 -5.29 -6.71 7.10
CA ALA A 63 -5.77 -8.04 6.75
C ALA A 63 -4.82 -8.69 5.74
N LEU A 64 -4.46 -8.02 4.65
CA LEU A 64 -3.55 -8.58 3.67
C LEU A 64 -2.20 -8.97 4.28
N TYR A 65 -1.53 -8.06 5.00
CA TYR A 65 -0.19 -8.37 5.51
C TYR A 65 -0.17 -9.43 6.64
N ARG A 66 -1.33 -9.86 7.12
CA ARG A 66 -1.45 -10.97 8.04
C ARG A 66 -1.73 -12.30 7.33
N TYR A 67 -2.50 -12.27 6.26
CA TYR A 67 -2.94 -13.47 5.54
C TYR A 67 -2.04 -13.84 4.36
N LEU A 68 -1.46 -12.88 3.64
CA LEU A 68 -0.51 -13.17 2.57
C LEU A 68 0.84 -13.59 3.16
N ASN A 69 0.96 -14.86 3.53
CA ASN A 69 2.19 -15.44 4.08
C ASN A 69 3.16 -15.79 2.94
N SER A 70 3.91 -14.78 2.48
CA SER A 70 4.84 -14.92 1.36
C SER A 70 5.90 -16.01 1.57
N PRO A 71 6.55 -16.14 2.76
CA PRO A 71 7.47 -17.26 3.02
C PRO A 71 6.83 -18.64 2.92
N LEU A 72 5.60 -18.80 3.38
CA LEU A 72 4.89 -20.07 3.31
C LEU A 72 4.50 -20.40 1.87
N LEU A 73 4.03 -19.41 1.10
CA LEU A 73 3.66 -19.56 -0.30
C LEU A 73 4.87 -20.02 -1.12
N TRP A 74 6.03 -19.43 -0.90
CA TRP A 74 7.28 -19.88 -1.51
C TRP A 74 7.64 -21.31 -1.09
N LYS A 75 7.59 -21.62 0.20
CA LYS A 75 7.95 -22.95 0.71
C LYS A 75 7.07 -24.06 0.16
N GLN A 76 5.77 -23.81 0.01
CA GLN A 76 4.79 -24.84 -0.37
C GLN A 76 4.59 -24.93 -1.87
N GLN A 77 4.66 -23.82 -2.59
CA GLN A 77 4.26 -23.73 -3.99
C GLN A 77 5.37 -23.21 -4.91
N GLY A 78 6.48 -22.74 -4.37
CA GLY A 78 7.55 -22.12 -5.15
C GLY A 78 7.14 -20.77 -5.76
N ILE A 79 6.06 -20.14 -5.29
CA ILE A 79 5.54 -18.87 -5.79
C ILE A 79 6.17 -17.72 -4.98
N THR A 80 6.85 -16.81 -5.67
CA THR A 80 7.39 -15.59 -5.06
C THR A 80 6.30 -14.55 -4.91
N SER A 81 6.20 -13.92 -3.73
CA SER A 81 5.19 -12.90 -3.51
C SER A 81 5.65 -11.77 -2.60
N TYR A 82 5.02 -10.61 -2.71
CA TYR A 82 5.23 -9.46 -1.84
C TYR A 82 3.92 -8.75 -1.51
N GLY A 83 3.73 -8.41 -0.22
CA GLY A 83 2.58 -7.63 0.24
C GLY A 83 2.93 -6.16 0.47
N ILE A 84 2.46 -5.25 -0.39
CA ILE A 84 2.55 -3.80 -0.17
C ILE A 84 1.29 -3.35 0.56
N ALA A 85 1.32 -3.44 1.89
CA ALA A 85 0.15 -3.21 2.71
C ALA A 85 0.50 -2.44 4.00
N THR A 86 -0.41 -1.55 4.42
CA THR A 86 -0.25 -0.76 5.64
C THR A 86 -1.49 -0.83 6.53
N ALA A 87 -1.44 -0.25 7.74
CA ALA A 87 -2.61 -0.25 8.62
C ALA A 87 -3.75 0.58 8.01
N ALA A 88 -4.89 -0.07 7.78
CA ALA A 88 -6.05 0.57 7.14
C ALA A 88 -5.65 1.31 5.85
N GLN A 89 -4.88 0.65 4.99
CA GLN A 89 -4.44 1.21 3.70
C GLN A 89 -5.65 1.67 2.89
N PRO A 90 -5.64 2.91 2.43
CA PRO A 90 -6.72 3.41 1.59
C PRO A 90 -6.73 2.72 0.22
N VAL A 91 -7.91 2.43 -0.30
CA VAL A 91 -8.05 1.76 -1.60
C VAL A 91 -7.66 2.66 -2.77
N TYR A 92 -7.84 3.97 -2.64
CA TYR A 92 -7.49 4.95 -3.68
C TYR A 92 -5.99 5.09 -3.98
N VAL A 93 -5.09 4.49 -3.20
CA VAL A 93 -3.65 4.44 -3.52
C VAL A 93 -3.30 3.26 -4.44
N ILE A 94 -4.19 2.27 -4.58
CA ILE A 94 -3.91 1.01 -5.30
C ILE A 94 -3.53 1.25 -6.77
N PRO A 95 -4.22 2.11 -7.55
CA PRO A 95 -3.82 2.38 -8.93
C PRO A 95 -2.37 2.87 -9.05
N SER A 96 -1.95 3.77 -8.16
CA SER A 96 -0.59 4.29 -8.13
C SER A 96 0.44 3.26 -7.64
N LEU A 97 0.04 2.33 -6.77
CA LEU A 97 0.89 1.23 -6.34
C LEU A 97 1.10 0.21 -7.46
N ILE A 98 0.09 -0.07 -8.29
CA ILE A 98 0.23 -0.88 -9.51
C ILE A 98 1.27 -0.22 -10.42
N ASP A 99 1.11 1.07 -10.75
CA ASP A 99 2.08 1.82 -11.57
C ASP A 99 3.50 1.80 -10.97
N GLU A 100 3.62 1.76 -9.66
CA GLU A 100 4.92 1.70 -8.99
C GLU A 100 5.57 0.34 -9.10
N VAL A 101 4.79 -0.74 -8.94
CA VAL A 101 5.25 -2.12 -9.09
C VAL A 101 5.71 -2.38 -10.51
N GLU A 102 4.97 -1.96 -11.52
CA GLU A 102 5.27 -2.20 -12.93
C GLU A 102 6.57 -1.52 -13.43
N LYS A 103 7.15 -0.62 -12.66
CA LYS A 103 8.47 -0.05 -12.97
C LYS A 103 9.61 -1.06 -12.87
N THR A 104 9.46 -2.07 -12.02
CA THR A 104 10.54 -3.02 -11.69
C THR A 104 10.11 -4.47 -11.67
N GLN A 105 8.82 -4.75 -11.66
CA GLN A 105 8.24 -6.09 -11.59
C GLN A 105 7.19 -6.27 -12.67
N SER A 106 6.98 -7.52 -13.08
CA SER A 106 5.95 -7.94 -14.02
C SER A 106 5.20 -9.16 -13.46
N PRO A 107 4.48 -9.01 -12.32
CA PRO A 107 3.87 -10.15 -11.66
C PRO A 107 2.78 -10.78 -12.53
N GLN A 108 2.62 -12.10 -12.42
CA GLN A 108 1.59 -12.84 -13.14
C GLN A 108 0.19 -12.59 -12.52
N LEU A 109 0.13 -12.22 -11.23
CA LEU A 109 -1.11 -12.01 -10.51
C LEU A 109 -0.96 -10.88 -9.49
N TYR A 110 -1.94 -9.99 -9.46
CA TYR A 110 -2.14 -9.09 -8.33
C TYR A 110 -3.23 -9.62 -7.40
N ILE A 111 -3.06 -9.41 -6.10
CA ILE A 111 -4.08 -9.66 -5.08
C ILE A 111 -4.53 -8.30 -4.53
N ILE A 112 -5.83 -8.03 -4.57
CA ILE A 112 -6.43 -6.82 -3.98
C ILE A 112 -7.37 -7.25 -2.86
N GLU A 113 -7.01 -6.89 -1.64
CA GLU A 113 -7.82 -7.13 -0.45
C GLU A 113 -8.96 -6.11 -0.39
N THR A 114 -10.20 -6.60 -0.21
CA THR A 114 -11.41 -5.81 -0.43
C THR A 114 -12.03 -5.21 0.82
N ARG A 115 -11.63 -5.60 2.01
CA ARG A 115 -12.23 -5.16 3.27
C ARG A 115 -12.38 -3.64 3.39
N ARG A 116 -11.41 -2.87 2.85
CA ARG A 116 -11.47 -1.41 2.95
C ARG A 116 -12.54 -0.77 2.06
N PHE A 117 -13.07 -1.48 1.07
CA PHE A 117 -14.22 -0.99 0.30
C PHE A 117 -15.53 -1.06 1.08
N THR A 118 -15.66 -1.98 2.06
CA THR A 118 -16.86 -2.10 2.89
C THR A 118 -16.92 -1.05 4.01
N ASP A 119 -15.81 -0.35 4.26
CA ASP A 119 -15.64 0.58 5.38
C ASP A 119 -16.03 2.01 4.97
N THR A 120 -16.89 2.63 5.75
CA THR A 120 -17.29 4.04 5.57
C THR A 120 -16.16 5.04 5.83
N ASP A 121 -15.12 4.61 6.53
CA ASP A 121 -13.90 5.40 6.81
C ASP A 121 -13.14 5.84 5.55
N ASN A 122 -13.41 5.23 4.39
CA ASN A 122 -12.80 5.60 3.11
C ASN A 122 -13.33 6.92 2.54
N GLU A 123 -14.41 7.46 3.06
CA GLU A 123 -14.98 8.72 2.55
C GLU A 123 -14.06 9.92 2.77
N VAL A 124 -13.21 9.87 3.80
CA VAL A 124 -12.25 10.92 4.13
C VAL A 124 -10.82 10.41 3.98
N ILE A 125 -10.01 11.15 3.23
CA ILE A 125 -8.59 10.86 3.09
C ILE A 125 -7.88 11.24 4.40
N LYS A 126 -7.45 10.22 5.16
CA LYS A 126 -6.71 10.42 6.41
C LYS A 126 -5.22 10.61 6.10
N GLU A 127 -4.69 11.79 6.40
CA GLU A 127 -3.28 12.15 6.15
C GLU A 127 -2.29 11.07 6.63
N ASN A 128 -2.46 10.58 7.86
CA ASN A 128 -1.57 9.57 8.43
C ASN A 128 -1.56 8.25 7.63
N ARG A 129 -2.67 7.88 7.01
CA ARG A 129 -2.77 6.65 6.18
C ARG A 129 -2.14 6.85 4.81
N LEU A 130 -2.36 8.01 4.20
CA LEU A 130 -1.71 8.36 2.94
C LEU A 130 -0.19 8.46 3.12
N ARG A 131 0.29 9.04 4.22
CA ARG A 131 1.72 9.15 4.51
C ARG A 131 2.42 7.80 4.70
N GLN A 132 1.76 6.81 5.28
CA GLN A 132 2.31 5.45 5.39
C GLN A 132 2.70 4.85 4.02
N ILE A 133 2.06 5.29 2.96
CA ILE A 133 2.39 4.91 1.58
C ILE A 133 3.29 5.97 0.94
N ALA A 134 2.81 7.20 0.80
CA ALA A 134 3.46 8.25 0.03
C ALA A 134 4.88 8.55 0.50
N ASP A 135 5.10 8.60 1.82
CA ASP A 135 6.42 8.95 2.37
C ASP A 135 7.41 7.78 2.30
N ASN A 136 6.92 6.56 2.07
CA ASN A 136 7.74 5.38 1.87
C ASN A 136 7.97 5.03 0.38
N MET A 137 7.27 5.67 -0.54
CA MET A 137 7.54 5.57 -1.96
C MET A 137 8.79 6.34 -2.36
N LYS A 138 9.49 5.87 -3.41
CA LYS A 138 10.56 6.64 -4.05
C LYS A 138 10.00 7.95 -4.63
N VAL A 139 10.79 9.01 -4.58
CA VAL A 139 10.45 10.28 -5.25
C VAL A 139 10.34 10.00 -6.75
N SER A 140 9.15 10.21 -7.30
CA SER A 140 8.84 9.91 -8.69
C SER A 140 7.65 10.73 -9.17
N TRP A 141 7.44 10.80 -10.49
CA TRP A 141 6.26 11.45 -11.07
C TRP A 141 4.97 10.74 -10.63
N ASN A 142 4.97 9.42 -10.51
CA ASN A 142 3.84 8.64 -10.02
C ASN A 142 3.46 9.05 -8.60
N ARG A 143 4.44 9.10 -7.67
CA ARG A 143 4.21 9.60 -6.30
C ARG A 143 3.66 11.03 -6.29
N PHE A 144 4.23 11.92 -7.10
CA PHE A 144 3.77 13.31 -7.22
C PHE A 144 2.33 13.39 -7.70
N LYS A 145 1.97 12.64 -8.74
CA LYS A 145 0.61 12.56 -9.28
C LYS A 145 -0.35 12.07 -8.20
N MET A 146 -0.07 10.93 -7.56
CA MET A 146 -0.89 10.35 -6.49
C MET A 146 -1.16 11.36 -5.36
N VAL A 147 -0.12 12.00 -4.85
CA VAL A 147 -0.26 13.01 -3.79
C VAL A 147 -1.11 14.20 -4.27
N THR A 148 -0.89 14.68 -5.49
CA THR A 148 -1.64 15.83 -6.03
C THR A 148 -3.13 15.52 -6.21
N GLU A 149 -3.47 14.29 -6.59
CA GLU A 149 -4.85 13.83 -6.76
C GLU A 149 -5.56 13.58 -5.42
N LEU A 150 -4.79 13.16 -4.41
CA LEU A 150 -5.33 12.72 -3.11
C LEU A 150 -5.22 13.79 -2.01
N THR A 151 -4.67 14.98 -2.30
CA THR A 151 -4.56 16.06 -1.32
C THR A 151 -5.21 17.34 -1.83
N GLU A 152 -5.82 18.08 -0.93
CA GLU A 152 -6.39 19.38 -1.20
C GLU A 152 -5.47 20.49 -0.68
N GLY A 153 -5.35 21.58 -1.47
CA GLY A 153 -4.58 22.73 -1.08
C GLY A 153 -3.06 22.65 -1.35
N PHE A 154 -2.46 23.81 -1.44
CA PHE A 154 -1.02 23.94 -1.75
C PHE A 154 -0.14 23.53 -0.56
N GLU A 155 -0.55 23.88 0.66
CA GLU A 155 0.23 23.58 1.87
C GLU A 155 0.37 22.08 2.11
N ASP A 156 -0.72 21.33 1.95
CA ASP A 156 -0.70 19.88 2.07
C ASP A 156 0.23 19.25 1.03
N ARG A 157 0.08 19.62 -0.25
CA ARG A 157 0.96 19.14 -1.32
C ARG A 157 2.43 19.45 -1.08
N LEU A 158 2.71 20.67 -0.59
CA LEU A 158 4.07 21.07 -0.24
C LEU A 158 4.65 20.20 0.87
N SER A 159 3.85 19.84 1.88
CA SER A 159 4.29 19.00 3.00
C SER A 159 4.68 17.57 2.58
N TYR A 160 4.11 17.05 1.49
CA TYR A 160 4.54 15.77 0.87
C TYR A 160 5.74 15.95 -0.06
N GLY A 161 5.94 17.14 -0.63
CA GLY A 161 7.14 17.46 -1.41
C GLY A 161 8.37 17.70 -0.56
N PHE A 162 8.15 18.28 0.62
CA PHE A 162 9.16 18.61 1.62
C PHE A 162 8.78 18.01 2.97
N ASP A 163 8.95 16.70 3.12
CA ASP A 163 8.56 15.96 4.33
C ASP A 163 9.21 16.54 5.60
N LEU A 164 10.29 17.29 5.47
CA LEU A 164 10.92 18.01 6.58
C LEU A 164 9.95 19.00 7.26
N ILE A 165 8.97 19.56 6.54
CA ILE A 165 7.91 20.38 7.13
C ILE A 165 7.14 19.56 8.19
N LYS A 166 6.91 18.27 7.92
CA LYS A 166 6.19 17.35 8.81
C LYS A 166 7.10 16.76 9.88
N TYR A 167 8.32 16.37 9.50
CA TYR A 167 9.20 15.54 10.33
C TYR A 167 10.41 16.28 10.90
N HIS A 168 10.45 17.63 10.84
CA HIS A 168 11.57 18.40 11.36
C HIS A 168 11.89 18.12 12.85
N GLY A 169 10.88 17.77 13.65
CA GLY A 169 11.06 17.42 15.06
C GLY A 169 11.61 16.00 15.30
N ASN A 170 11.73 15.16 14.25
CA ASN A 170 12.18 13.77 14.41
C ASN A 170 13.70 13.64 14.57
N TRP A 171 14.43 14.74 14.58
CA TRP A 171 15.89 14.75 14.79
C TRP A 171 16.29 14.13 16.13
N GLU A 172 15.42 14.15 17.14
CA GLU A 172 15.64 13.54 18.46
C GLU A 172 15.52 12.01 18.43
N ASN A 173 14.85 11.46 17.42
CA ASN A 173 14.58 10.03 17.28
C ASN A 173 15.39 9.37 16.16
N LEU A 174 16.44 10.05 15.66
CA LEU A 174 17.29 9.48 14.63
C LEU A 174 18.05 8.27 15.17
N THR A 175 18.04 7.21 14.37
CA THR A 175 18.75 5.98 14.65
C THR A 175 19.71 5.66 13.49
N GLU A 176 20.55 4.67 13.66
CA GLU A 176 21.40 4.15 12.58
C GLU A 176 20.56 3.75 11.37
N GLU A 177 19.40 3.14 11.59
CA GLU A 177 18.44 2.77 10.55
C GLU A 177 17.96 3.97 9.69
N SER A 178 17.82 5.17 10.29
CA SER A 178 17.44 6.38 9.56
C SER A 178 18.42 6.72 8.44
N TRP A 179 19.72 6.43 8.64
CA TRP A 179 20.78 6.69 7.66
C TRP A 179 20.92 5.55 6.65
N GLU A 180 20.65 4.32 7.06
CA GLU A 180 20.74 3.16 6.16
C GLU A 180 19.73 3.25 5.01
N TYR A 181 18.49 3.67 5.28
CA TYR A 181 17.49 3.88 4.24
C TYR A 181 17.84 4.98 3.23
N LEU A 182 18.82 5.82 3.52
CA LEU A 182 19.25 6.87 2.61
C LEU A 182 19.91 6.32 1.34
N PHE A 183 20.64 5.24 1.46
CA PHE A 183 21.47 4.71 0.38
C PHE A 183 20.89 3.44 -0.24
N ASN A 184 20.29 2.58 0.57
CA ASN A 184 19.76 1.31 0.10
C ASN A 184 18.41 1.00 0.75
N ALA A 185 17.44 0.58 -0.04
CA ALA A 185 16.27 -0.09 0.50
C ALA A 185 16.73 -1.43 1.10
N LYS A 186 16.26 -1.74 2.29
CA LYS A 186 16.51 -3.05 2.93
C LYS A 186 15.37 -3.99 2.56
N GLU A 187 15.70 -5.22 2.17
CA GLU A 187 14.69 -6.25 2.00
C GLU A 187 13.85 -6.43 3.27
N HIS A 188 12.55 -6.55 3.09
CA HIS A 188 11.69 -6.98 4.19
C HIS A 188 11.81 -8.51 4.33
N PRO A 189 12.29 -9.04 5.47
CA PRO A 189 12.65 -10.46 5.59
C PRO A 189 11.47 -11.41 5.38
N LEU A 190 10.25 -10.94 5.57
CA LEU A 190 9.01 -11.70 5.39
C LEU A 190 8.21 -11.20 4.16
N LYS A 191 8.84 -10.46 3.23
CA LYS A 191 8.22 -9.98 1.99
C LYS A 191 6.87 -9.29 2.21
N GLY A 192 6.80 -8.42 3.22
CA GLY A 192 5.59 -7.69 3.58
C GLY A 192 4.65 -8.40 4.57
N TRP A 193 4.82 -9.70 4.81
CA TRP A 193 4.03 -10.42 5.81
C TRP A 193 4.41 -10.03 7.24
N SER A 194 3.46 -10.12 8.16
CA SER A 194 3.66 -9.83 9.58
C SER A 194 3.11 -10.94 10.45
N VAL A 195 3.96 -11.48 11.29
CA VAL A 195 3.56 -12.43 12.34
C VAL A 195 2.81 -11.67 13.43
N ASN A 196 1.68 -12.20 13.85
CA ASN A 196 0.98 -11.74 15.03
C ASN A 196 0.72 -12.94 15.95
N SER A 197 1.19 -12.83 17.19
CA SER A 197 1.00 -13.86 18.22
C SER A 197 -0.17 -13.59 19.17
N ARG A 198 -0.91 -12.52 18.93
CA ARG A 198 -2.08 -12.21 19.78
C ARG A 198 -3.28 -12.98 19.27
N HIS A 199 -4.00 -13.60 20.18
CA HIS A 199 -5.25 -14.28 19.92
C HIS A 199 -6.38 -13.55 20.64
N LYS A 200 -7.51 -13.44 19.97
CA LYS A 200 -8.75 -12.94 20.56
C LYS A 200 -9.86 -13.92 20.21
N ILE A 201 -10.61 -14.33 21.23
CA ILE A 201 -11.82 -15.12 21.00
C ILE A 201 -12.82 -14.21 20.28
N LEU A 202 -13.17 -14.56 19.06
CA LEU A 202 -14.15 -13.85 18.25
C LEU A 202 -15.42 -14.69 18.12
N SER A 203 -16.55 -13.99 18.02
CA SER A 203 -17.78 -14.65 17.63
C SER A 203 -17.71 -15.03 16.15
N TYR A 204 -18.04 -16.26 15.82
CA TYR A 204 -18.15 -16.73 14.45
C TYR A 204 -19.56 -16.48 13.92
N LEU A 205 -19.63 -15.96 12.72
CA LEU A 205 -20.84 -15.88 11.93
C LEU A 205 -20.67 -16.83 10.73
N ASP A 206 -21.50 -17.88 10.65
CA ASP A 206 -21.56 -18.67 9.43
C ASP A 206 -22.18 -17.82 8.32
N VAL A 207 -21.41 -17.54 7.31
CA VAL A 207 -21.81 -16.65 6.19
C VAL A 207 -22.40 -17.43 5.03
N LYS A 208 -22.40 -18.78 5.06
CA LYS A 208 -22.77 -19.64 3.92
C LYS A 208 -24.23 -19.43 3.48
N ASP A 209 -25.10 -19.05 4.40
CA ASP A 209 -26.52 -18.81 4.11
C ASP A 209 -26.86 -17.33 3.86
N ILE A 210 -25.90 -16.43 3.95
CA ILE A 210 -26.10 -14.99 3.74
C ILE A 210 -25.97 -14.66 2.25
N THR A 211 -27.11 -14.51 1.58
CA THR A 211 -27.16 -14.27 0.11
C THR A 211 -27.56 -12.85 -0.29
N GLY A 212 -27.93 -11.99 0.66
CA GLY A 212 -28.30 -10.61 0.40
C GLY A 212 -27.11 -9.75 -0.01
N GLU A 213 -27.40 -8.63 -0.67
CA GLU A 213 -26.42 -7.60 -1.04
C GLU A 213 -26.79 -6.24 -0.42
N ILE A 214 -25.79 -5.55 0.08
CA ILE A 214 -25.89 -4.14 0.49
C ILE A 214 -24.86 -3.34 -0.30
N PRO A 215 -25.24 -2.25 -1.00
CA PRO A 215 -24.29 -1.40 -1.69
C PRO A 215 -23.24 -0.82 -0.74
N ILE A 216 -22.01 -0.75 -1.20
CA ILE A 216 -20.96 0.03 -0.57
C ILE A 216 -21.17 1.53 -0.84
N THR A 217 -20.38 2.42 -0.22
CA THR A 217 -20.52 3.86 -0.47
C THR A 217 -20.24 4.21 -1.93
N GLU A 218 -20.85 5.26 -2.45
CA GLU A 218 -20.65 5.71 -3.84
C GLU A 218 -19.17 5.95 -4.15
N LYS A 219 -18.42 6.48 -3.18
CA LYS A 219 -16.99 6.71 -3.32
C LYS A 219 -16.22 5.39 -3.41
N SER A 220 -16.47 4.44 -2.52
CA SER A 220 -15.83 3.12 -2.55
C SER A 220 -16.16 2.37 -3.84
N GLU A 221 -17.41 2.45 -4.32
CA GLU A 221 -17.79 1.82 -5.59
C GLU A 221 -17.07 2.46 -6.77
N LYS A 222 -17.01 3.79 -6.83
CA LYS A 222 -16.27 4.51 -7.86
C LYS A 222 -14.81 4.06 -7.90
N GLU A 223 -14.15 4.00 -6.76
CA GLU A 223 -12.75 3.58 -6.65
C GLU A 223 -12.55 2.11 -7.05
N LEU A 224 -13.46 1.22 -6.67
CA LEU A 224 -13.44 -0.17 -7.11
C LEU A 224 -13.54 -0.28 -8.63
N ARG A 225 -14.46 0.47 -9.24
CA ARG A 225 -14.63 0.48 -10.70
C ARG A 225 -13.43 1.08 -11.42
N GLU A 226 -12.82 2.14 -10.89
CA GLU A 226 -11.59 2.74 -11.45
C GLU A 226 -10.42 1.75 -11.43
N ILE A 227 -10.26 0.98 -10.35
CA ILE A 227 -9.25 -0.09 -10.26
C ILE A 227 -9.54 -1.18 -11.29
N ILE A 228 -10.79 -1.64 -11.38
CA ILE A 228 -11.22 -2.64 -12.36
C ILE A 228 -10.93 -2.18 -13.78
N GLU A 229 -11.31 -0.96 -14.14
CA GLU A 229 -11.09 -0.41 -15.49
C GLU A 229 -9.59 -0.27 -15.81
N LYS A 230 -8.78 0.16 -14.85
CA LYS A 230 -7.32 0.17 -15.02
C LYS A 230 -6.80 -1.22 -15.31
N CYS A 231 -7.19 -2.22 -14.52
CA CYS A 231 -6.73 -3.59 -14.70
C CYS A 231 -7.17 -4.20 -16.04
N LYS A 232 -8.38 -3.91 -16.50
CA LYS A 232 -8.86 -4.30 -17.84
C LYS A 232 -8.06 -3.65 -18.95
N LYS A 233 -7.88 -2.32 -18.87
CA LYS A 233 -7.17 -1.54 -19.88
C LYS A 233 -5.72 -1.99 -20.05
N GLU A 234 -5.06 -2.35 -18.96
CA GLU A 234 -3.66 -2.76 -18.92
C GLU A 234 -3.47 -4.27 -18.99
N ASN A 235 -4.57 -5.04 -19.15
CA ASN A 235 -4.59 -6.50 -19.20
C ASN A 235 -3.93 -7.16 -17.97
N ILE A 236 -4.15 -6.58 -16.79
CA ILE A 236 -3.61 -7.04 -15.52
C ILE A 236 -4.49 -8.16 -14.95
N GLN A 237 -3.89 -9.27 -14.54
CA GLN A 237 -4.60 -10.34 -13.85
C GLN A 237 -4.73 -10.01 -12.37
N VAL A 238 -5.97 -10.03 -11.86
CA VAL A 238 -6.26 -9.68 -10.46
C VAL A 238 -7.16 -10.73 -9.83
N LEU A 239 -6.83 -11.10 -8.59
CA LEU A 239 -7.71 -11.80 -7.66
C LEU A 239 -8.13 -10.81 -6.58
N PHE A 240 -9.42 -10.53 -6.48
CA PHE A 240 -10.00 -9.77 -5.37
C PHE A 240 -10.28 -10.72 -4.21
N VAL A 241 -9.93 -10.34 -2.99
CA VAL A 241 -9.99 -11.21 -1.82
C VAL A 241 -10.66 -10.51 -0.64
N ALA A 242 -11.78 -11.02 -0.18
CA ALA A 242 -12.25 -10.76 1.17
C ALA A 242 -11.49 -11.69 2.13
N THR A 243 -10.54 -11.13 2.88
CA THR A 243 -9.77 -11.93 3.83
C THR A 243 -10.65 -12.40 4.99
N PRO A 244 -10.41 -13.59 5.56
CA PRO A 244 -11.16 -14.06 6.71
C PRO A 244 -11.11 -13.06 7.88
N TRP A 245 -12.27 -12.77 8.44
CA TRP A 245 -12.41 -11.78 9.52
C TRP A 245 -13.69 -12.07 10.34
N GLN A 246 -13.79 -11.46 11.51
CA GLN A 246 -15.05 -11.40 12.24
C GLN A 246 -16.00 -10.43 11.53
N VAL A 247 -16.70 -10.89 10.51
CA VAL A 247 -17.66 -10.07 9.78
C VAL A 247 -19.01 -10.02 10.47
N THR A 248 -19.71 -8.91 10.31
CA THR A 248 -21.15 -8.82 10.54
C THR A 248 -21.91 -9.27 9.30
N GLU A 249 -23.21 -9.54 9.45
CA GLU A 249 -24.07 -9.82 8.31
C GLU A 249 -24.05 -8.71 7.27
N GLU A 250 -24.13 -7.44 7.71
CA GLU A 250 -24.05 -6.27 6.83
C GLU A 250 -22.73 -6.20 6.06
N GLU A 251 -21.60 -6.44 6.73
CA GLU A 251 -20.29 -6.43 6.06
C GLU A 251 -20.20 -7.54 5.01
N HIS A 252 -20.69 -8.74 5.31
CA HIS A 252 -20.70 -9.83 4.35
C HIS A 252 -21.64 -9.56 3.16
N GLN A 253 -22.78 -8.92 3.38
CA GLN A 253 -23.67 -8.50 2.30
C GLN A 253 -23.02 -7.42 1.40
N LYS A 254 -22.15 -6.57 1.97
CA LYS A 254 -21.31 -5.65 1.18
C LYS A 254 -20.23 -6.41 0.38
N ASP A 255 -19.62 -7.45 0.96
CA ASP A 255 -18.69 -8.32 0.23
C ASP A 255 -19.39 -9.03 -0.95
N ASN A 256 -20.65 -9.50 -0.77
CA ASN A 256 -21.46 -10.05 -1.86
C ASN A 256 -21.69 -9.03 -2.98
N TYR A 257 -21.95 -7.77 -2.62
CA TYR A 257 -22.11 -6.68 -3.59
C TYR A 257 -20.82 -6.42 -4.38
N ILE A 258 -19.67 -6.38 -3.69
CA ILE A 258 -18.35 -6.23 -4.33
C ILE A 258 -18.06 -7.42 -5.24
N LYS A 259 -18.30 -8.65 -4.76
CA LYS A 259 -18.14 -9.89 -5.52
C LYS A 259 -18.88 -9.83 -6.85
N ARG A 260 -20.15 -9.43 -6.84
CA ARG A 260 -20.94 -9.31 -8.07
C ARG A 260 -20.30 -8.32 -9.06
N ILE A 261 -19.89 -7.12 -8.61
CA ILE A 261 -19.25 -6.12 -9.48
C ILE A 261 -17.95 -6.67 -10.09
N VAL A 262 -17.14 -7.36 -9.29
CA VAL A 262 -15.86 -7.94 -9.71
C VAL A 262 -16.08 -9.06 -10.73
N GLU A 263 -17.02 -9.98 -10.47
CA GLU A 263 -17.31 -11.11 -11.34
C GLU A 263 -18.00 -10.68 -12.64
N GLU A 264 -18.93 -9.71 -12.63
CA GLU A 264 -19.51 -9.08 -13.81
C GLU A 264 -18.43 -8.41 -14.68
N ALA A 265 -17.38 -7.92 -14.06
CA ALA A 265 -16.23 -7.35 -14.76
C ALA A 265 -15.28 -8.40 -15.37
N GLY A 266 -15.47 -9.68 -15.09
CA GLY A 266 -14.66 -10.79 -15.59
C GLY A 266 -13.45 -11.15 -14.72
N PHE A 267 -13.35 -10.59 -13.51
CA PHE A 267 -12.32 -10.95 -12.54
C PHE A 267 -12.81 -12.02 -11.57
N ARG A 268 -11.89 -12.61 -10.81
CA ARG A 268 -12.22 -13.58 -9.77
C ARG A 268 -12.28 -12.91 -8.41
N PHE A 269 -13.23 -13.38 -7.59
CA PHE A 269 -13.36 -13.00 -6.19
C PHE A 269 -13.22 -14.22 -5.30
N LEU A 270 -12.36 -14.14 -4.28
CA LEU A 270 -12.22 -15.16 -3.24
C LEU A 270 -12.78 -14.62 -1.93
N ASP A 271 -13.83 -15.26 -1.45
CA ASP A 271 -14.39 -14.97 -0.14
C ASP A 271 -13.74 -15.89 0.91
N GLY A 272 -12.80 -15.37 1.67
CA GLY A 272 -12.12 -16.11 2.71
C GLY A 272 -13.00 -16.43 3.92
N ASN A 273 -14.08 -15.67 4.15
CA ASN A 273 -15.02 -15.98 5.22
C ASN A 273 -15.89 -17.19 4.84
N TYR A 274 -16.29 -17.30 3.57
CA TYR A 274 -17.04 -18.43 3.05
C TYR A 274 -16.23 -19.73 3.08
N TYR A 275 -14.93 -19.65 2.77
CA TYR A 275 -14.02 -20.79 2.68
C TYR A 275 -13.14 -20.99 3.93
N ALA A 276 -13.45 -20.33 5.05
CA ALA A 276 -12.61 -20.36 6.24
C ALA A 276 -12.41 -21.78 6.79
N GLU A 277 -13.46 -22.60 6.79
CA GLU A 277 -13.41 -24.00 7.24
C GLU A 277 -12.55 -24.86 6.32
N GLU A 278 -12.72 -24.73 4.99
CA GLU A 278 -11.92 -25.45 3.98
C GLU A 278 -10.45 -25.04 4.00
N MET A 279 -10.15 -23.80 4.41
CA MET A 279 -8.79 -23.31 4.64
C MET A 279 -8.20 -23.86 5.96
N GLY A 280 -8.98 -24.54 6.77
CA GLY A 280 -8.57 -25.04 8.08
C GLY A 280 -8.39 -23.95 9.13
N LEU A 281 -9.10 -22.83 8.98
CA LEU A 281 -9.03 -21.71 9.92
C LEU A 281 -9.96 -21.94 11.12
N GLU A 282 -9.41 -21.77 12.31
CA GLU A 282 -10.16 -21.87 13.57
C GLU A 282 -10.40 -20.47 14.15
N TYR A 283 -11.67 -20.07 14.23
CA TYR A 283 -12.04 -18.71 14.67
C TYR A 283 -11.54 -18.31 16.06
N ASN A 284 -11.30 -19.28 16.94
CA ASN A 284 -10.78 -19.02 18.29
C ASN A 284 -9.24 -19.05 18.36
N VAL A 285 -8.56 -19.39 17.26
CA VAL A 285 -7.12 -19.62 17.22
C VAL A 285 -6.44 -18.69 16.20
N ASP A 286 -6.98 -18.58 15.00
CA ASP A 286 -6.32 -17.95 13.87
C ASP A 286 -6.69 -16.47 13.69
N PHE A 287 -7.71 -16.00 14.40
CA PHE A 287 -8.18 -14.61 14.29
C PHE A 287 -7.72 -13.75 15.47
N TYR A 288 -7.48 -12.49 15.15
CA TYR A 288 -7.04 -11.47 16.11
C TYR A 288 -7.96 -10.26 16.11
#